data_a8b2c74442f0da2a246016888363ef96
#
_entry.id   a8b2c74442f0da2a246016888363ef96
#
_cell.length_a   1.000
_cell.length_b   1.000
_cell.length_c   1.000
_cell.angle_alpha   90.00
_cell.angle_beta   90.00
_cell.angle_gamma   90.00
#
_symmetry.space_group_name_H-M   'P 1'
#
loop_
_entity.id
_entity.type
_entity.pdbx_description
1 polymer ?
#
loop_
_entity_poly.entity_id
_entity_poly.type
_entity_poly.pdbx_seq_one_letter_code
_entity_poly.pdbx_strand_id
1 'polypeptide(L)'
;IELAAHGHYHDCRNGGPGECEMTEHTYDSAKQRLKDCLSEWDMVGIKPLGWRMPGWLATQGSFDAVSEYFNYVAIHESHNDNIAINNIKTFKGADGIHNSNCDVNLWEGNTIMFQSHIAGLTNDNNWNKQNYENFRNILLFLKENYTLNFKLLKELT
;
A
#
# COMPACT_ATOMS: atom_id res chain seq x y z
N ILE A 1 -6.10 11.81 -11.08
CA ILE A 1 -5.62 10.44 -10.75
C ILE A 1 -4.19 10.57 -10.28
N GLU A 2 -3.86 9.84 -9.24
CA GLU A 2 -2.50 9.69 -8.75
C GLU A 2 -2.06 8.24 -8.97
N LEU A 3 -0.81 8.06 -9.36
CA LEU A 3 -0.21 6.75 -9.55
C LEU A 3 0.93 6.55 -8.55
N ALA A 4 0.92 5.42 -7.89
CA ALA A 4 2.00 4.95 -7.03
C ALA A 4 2.55 3.63 -7.59
N ALA A 5 3.86 3.45 -7.52
CA ALA A 5 4.48 2.18 -7.88
C ALA A 5 4.24 1.13 -6.78
N HIS A 6 4.16 -0.14 -7.18
CA HIS A 6 3.89 -1.26 -6.29
C HIS A 6 4.76 -2.47 -6.63
N GLY A 7 6.07 -2.31 -6.47
CA GLY A 7 7.06 -3.30 -6.87
C GLY A 7 7.44 -3.20 -8.36
N HIS A 8 8.49 -3.89 -8.74
CA HIS A 8 8.93 -4.06 -10.10
C HIS A 8 8.32 -5.33 -10.71
N TYR A 9 8.42 -6.44 -9.99
CA TYR A 9 7.84 -7.72 -10.41
C TYR A 9 6.71 -8.19 -9.51
N HIS A 10 6.52 -7.56 -8.37
CA HIS A 10 5.60 -8.01 -7.30
C HIS A 10 5.82 -9.49 -6.95
N ASP A 11 7.08 -9.92 -6.93
CA ASP A 11 7.44 -11.31 -6.66
C ASP A 11 7.31 -11.59 -5.17
N CYS A 12 6.23 -12.29 -4.81
CA CYS A 12 6.01 -12.81 -3.47
C CYS A 12 6.00 -14.34 -3.57
N ARG A 13 7.18 -14.94 -3.44
CA ARG A 13 7.34 -16.39 -3.52
C ARG A 13 6.51 -17.06 -2.44
N ASN A 14 5.89 -18.18 -2.81
CA ASN A 14 5.04 -19.00 -1.92
C ASN A 14 3.83 -18.28 -1.28
N GLY A 15 3.49 -17.07 -1.70
CA GLY A 15 2.30 -16.35 -1.24
C GLY A 15 2.32 -15.94 0.23
N GLY A 16 3.46 -16.07 0.89
CA GLY A 16 3.63 -15.67 2.29
C GLY A 16 4.08 -14.21 2.43
N PRO A 17 3.68 -13.52 3.50
CA PRO A 17 4.08 -12.14 3.73
C PRO A 17 5.58 -11.96 4.00
N GLY A 18 6.34 -13.03 4.22
CA GLY A 18 7.77 -12.99 4.51
C GLY A 18 8.70 -13.08 3.31
N GLU A 19 8.18 -13.28 2.09
CA GLU A 19 9.00 -13.57 0.90
C GLU A 19 8.67 -12.65 -0.27
N CYS A 20 8.30 -11.41 0.01
CA CYS A 20 7.98 -10.45 -1.02
C CYS A 20 9.20 -9.68 -1.52
N GLU A 21 9.10 -9.13 -2.71
CA GLU A 21 10.17 -8.48 -3.47
C GLU A 21 11.11 -7.58 -2.63
N MET A 22 10.58 -6.85 -1.66
CA MET A 22 11.36 -5.90 -0.86
C MET A 22 11.86 -6.47 0.48
N THR A 23 11.66 -7.76 0.75
CA THR A 23 12.07 -8.38 2.02
C THR A 23 13.46 -9.03 1.98
N GLU A 24 14.04 -9.23 0.79
CA GLU A 24 15.34 -9.89 0.61
C GLU A 24 16.45 -8.93 0.18
N HIS A 25 16.14 -7.65 -0.02
CA HIS A 25 17.10 -6.69 -0.55
C HIS A 25 17.93 -5.99 0.53
N THR A 26 19.21 -5.84 0.24
CA THR A 26 20.07 -4.83 0.86
C THR A 26 19.69 -3.45 0.30
N TYR A 27 20.19 -2.37 0.90
CA TYR A 27 20.01 -1.01 0.38
C TYR A 27 20.43 -0.90 -1.10
N ASP A 28 21.61 -1.37 -1.47
CA ASP A 28 22.12 -1.24 -2.84
C ASP A 28 21.33 -2.06 -3.85
N SER A 29 20.95 -3.28 -3.49
CA SER A 29 20.13 -4.12 -4.39
C SER A 29 18.72 -3.61 -4.52
N ALA A 30 18.12 -3.06 -3.47
CA ALA A 30 16.83 -2.39 -3.52
C ALA A 30 16.89 -1.14 -4.40
N LYS A 31 17.93 -0.33 -4.24
CA LYS A 31 18.16 0.87 -5.05
C LYS A 31 18.28 0.55 -6.54
N GLN A 32 19.00 -0.54 -6.90
CA GLN A 32 19.05 -0.97 -8.29
C GLN A 32 17.68 -1.42 -8.80
N ARG A 33 16.94 -2.18 -8.02
CA ARG A 33 15.58 -2.62 -8.35
C ARG A 33 14.62 -1.45 -8.59
N LEU A 34 14.70 -0.43 -7.75
CA LEU A 34 13.89 0.78 -7.91
C LEU A 34 14.24 1.58 -9.17
N LYS A 35 15.53 1.67 -9.52
CA LYS A 35 15.97 2.31 -10.77
C LYS A 35 15.42 1.58 -11.99
N ASP A 36 15.46 0.25 -11.99
CA ASP A 36 14.94 -0.56 -13.08
C ASP A 36 13.42 -0.34 -13.23
N CYS A 37 12.67 -0.38 -12.13
CA CYS A 37 11.25 -0.09 -12.09
C CYS A 37 10.93 1.33 -12.62
N LEU A 38 11.64 2.35 -12.12
CA LEU A 38 11.42 3.73 -12.53
C LEU A 38 11.77 3.99 -13.98
N SER A 39 12.76 3.26 -14.52
CA SER A 39 13.11 3.31 -15.94
C SER A 39 11.95 2.83 -16.83
N GLU A 40 11.20 1.80 -16.41
CA GLU A 40 10.01 1.34 -17.14
C GLU A 40 8.86 2.36 -17.07
N TRP A 41 8.66 3.01 -15.92
CA TRP A 41 7.70 4.10 -15.79
C TRP A 41 8.04 5.29 -16.69
N ASP A 42 9.33 5.63 -16.80
CA ASP A 42 9.83 6.73 -17.63
C ASP A 42 9.61 6.46 -19.12
N MET A 43 9.76 5.20 -19.56
CA MET A 43 9.46 4.81 -20.95
C MET A 43 8.02 5.12 -21.39
N VAL A 44 7.08 5.15 -20.47
CA VAL A 44 5.67 5.51 -20.75
C VAL A 44 5.32 6.93 -20.34
N GLY A 45 6.32 7.74 -19.98
CA GLY A 45 6.16 9.16 -19.62
C GLY A 45 5.42 9.39 -18.30
N ILE A 46 5.45 8.44 -17.38
CA ILE A 46 4.78 8.54 -16.08
C ILE A 46 5.81 8.59 -14.97
N LYS A 47 5.62 9.51 -14.02
CA LYS A 47 6.44 9.60 -12.81
C LYS A 47 5.57 9.27 -11.59
N PRO A 48 5.68 8.08 -11.00
CA PRO A 48 4.96 7.75 -9.77
C PRO A 48 5.52 8.59 -8.62
N LEU A 49 4.63 9.12 -7.78
CA LEU A 49 5.02 9.95 -6.64
C LEU A 49 5.17 9.17 -5.35
N GLY A 50 4.52 8.02 -5.26
CA GLY A 50 4.52 7.18 -4.09
C GLY A 50 4.89 5.74 -4.38
N TRP A 51 5.17 5.04 -3.30
CA TRP A 51 5.46 3.61 -3.32
C TRP A 51 4.53 2.87 -2.36
N ARG A 52 3.99 1.75 -2.80
CA ARG A 52 3.33 0.79 -1.93
C ARG A 52 4.22 -0.44 -1.81
N MET A 53 4.53 -0.85 -0.57
CA MET A 53 5.37 -2.04 -0.36
C MET A 53 4.67 -3.30 -0.87
N PRO A 54 5.30 -4.08 -1.77
CA PRO A 54 4.83 -5.41 -2.15
C PRO A 54 4.73 -6.31 -0.93
N GLY A 55 3.58 -6.98 -0.76
CA GLY A 55 3.32 -7.81 0.41
C GLY A 55 3.37 -7.06 1.75
N TRP A 56 3.41 -5.73 1.75
CA TRP A 56 3.47 -4.85 2.91
C TRP A 56 4.77 -4.92 3.74
N LEU A 57 5.74 -5.71 3.32
CA LEU A 57 6.97 -5.95 4.05
C LEU A 57 8.20 -5.43 3.31
N ALA A 58 9.19 -5.00 4.08
CA ALA A 58 10.47 -4.55 3.57
C ALA A 58 11.57 -4.79 4.60
N THR A 59 12.83 -4.86 4.15
CA THR A 59 13.99 -4.66 5.03
C THR A 59 14.19 -3.17 5.30
N GLN A 60 14.96 -2.83 6.33
CA GLN A 60 15.35 -1.43 6.56
C GLN A 60 16.08 -0.85 5.34
N GLY A 61 17.00 -1.61 4.73
CA GLY A 61 17.72 -1.17 3.53
C GLY A 61 16.80 -0.91 2.34
N SER A 62 15.77 -1.74 2.14
CA SER A 62 14.75 -1.51 1.11
C SER A 62 13.94 -0.26 1.38
N PHE A 63 13.55 -0.03 2.64
CA PHE A 63 12.80 1.15 3.04
C PHE A 63 13.61 2.43 2.85
N ASP A 64 14.89 2.43 3.25
CA ASP A 64 15.79 3.56 3.08
C ASP A 64 15.99 3.88 1.59
N ALA A 65 16.14 2.86 0.74
CA ALA A 65 16.22 3.06 -0.70
C ALA A 65 14.95 3.69 -1.29
N VAL A 66 13.76 3.22 -0.88
CA VAL A 66 12.46 3.78 -1.33
C VAL A 66 12.37 5.26 -0.97
N SER A 67 12.84 5.66 0.21
CA SER A 67 12.76 7.04 0.70
C SER A 67 13.54 8.05 -0.15
N GLU A 68 14.48 7.59 -0.97
CA GLU A 68 15.24 8.46 -1.88
C GLU A 68 14.50 8.80 -3.19
N TYR A 69 13.54 7.97 -3.58
CA TYR A 69 12.89 8.07 -4.90
C TYR A 69 11.45 8.53 -4.85
N PHE A 70 10.80 8.40 -3.70
CA PHE A 70 9.36 8.66 -3.58
C PHE A 70 9.05 9.67 -2.48
N ASN A 71 7.95 10.39 -2.65
CA ASN A 71 7.50 11.41 -1.69
C ASN A 71 6.77 10.78 -0.50
N TYR A 72 6.19 9.61 -0.69
CA TYR A 72 5.50 8.88 0.35
C TYR A 72 5.56 7.37 0.12
N VAL A 73 5.34 6.62 1.19
CA VAL A 73 5.20 5.17 1.17
C VAL A 73 3.91 4.74 1.86
N ALA A 74 3.21 3.80 1.23
CA ALA A 74 2.08 3.11 1.84
C ALA A 74 2.53 1.77 2.42
N ILE A 75 2.26 1.56 3.70
CA ILE A 75 2.62 0.35 4.46
C ILE A 75 1.41 -0.20 5.20
N HIS A 76 1.48 -1.44 5.65
CA HIS A 76 0.49 -2.01 6.54
C HIS A 76 0.85 -1.72 8.00
N GLU A 77 -0.18 -1.48 8.83
CA GLU A 77 0.00 -1.08 10.21
C GLU A 77 0.77 -2.10 11.05
N SER A 78 0.57 -3.40 10.80
CA SER A 78 1.12 -4.48 11.62
C SER A 78 2.47 -5.05 11.14
N HIS A 79 3.02 -4.61 10.00
CA HIS A 79 4.12 -5.36 9.37
C HIS A 79 5.49 -4.67 9.40
N ASN A 80 5.61 -3.48 9.94
CA ASN A 80 6.87 -2.73 9.89
C ASN A 80 7.28 -2.11 11.22
N ASP A 81 6.93 -2.74 12.35
CA ASP A 81 7.17 -2.20 13.69
C ASP A 81 8.67 -2.03 14.02
N ASN A 82 9.55 -2.77 13.33
CA ASN A 82 11.00 -2.71 13.53
C ASN A 82 11.72 -1.82 12.51
N ILE A 83 11.00 -1.15 11.60
CA ILE A 83 11.60 -0.28 10.59
C ILE A 83 11.60 1.15 11.08
N ALA A 84 12.78 1.76 11.13
CA ALA A 84 12.91 3.19 11.38
C ALA A 84 12.41 3.97 10.16
N ILE A 85 11.36 4.76 10.36
CA ILE A 85 10.78 5.61 9.31
C ILE A 85 11.48 6.95 9.36
N ASN A 86 12.44 7.15 8.47
CA ASN A 86 13.20 8.38 8.36
C ASN A 86 12.93 9.06 7.01
N ASN A 87 12.70 10.36 7.03
CA ASN A 87 12.68 11.24 5.86
C ASN A 87 11.65 10.98 4.76
N ILE A 88 10.63 10.13 4.99
CA ILE A 88 9.54 9.92 4.05
C ILE A 88 8.18 9.93 4.74
N LYS A 89 7.21 10.55 4.12
CA LYS A 89 5.83 10.49 4.61
C LYS A 89 5.29 9.07 4.49
N THR A 90 4.75 8.56 5.58
CA THR A 90 4.23 7.19 5.63
C THR A 90 2.73 7.22 5.85
N PHE A 91 2.01 6.42 5.05
CA PHE A 91 0.59 6.18 5.22
C PHE A 91 0.38 4.72 5.58
N LYS A 92 -0.23 4.51 6.74
CA LYS A 92 -0.59 3.17 7.22
C LYS A 92 -1.96 2.80 6.68
N GLY A 93 -2.04 1.67 5.99
CA GLY A 93 -3.28 1.15 5.42
C GLY A 93 -4.01 0.25 6.41
N ALA A 94 -5.32 0.39 6.46
CA ALA A 94 -6.20 -0.59 7.09
C ALA A 94 -6.44 -1.77 6.15
N ASP A 95 -6.89 -2.88 6.71
CA ASP A 95 -7.28 -4.08 5.97
C ASP A 95 -8.34 -3.80 4.89
N GLY A 96 -8.49 -4.74 3.97
CA GLY A 96 -9.35 -4.58 2.82
C GLY A 96 -10.78 -4.19 3.20
N ILE A 97 -11.20 -3.01 2.78
CA ILE A 97 -12.54 -2.46 3.06
C ILE A 97 -13.70 -3.38 2.63
N HIS A 98 -13.43 -4.33 1.75
CA HIS A 98 -14.41 -5.31 1.27
C HIS A 98 -14.53 -6.55 2.17
N ASN A 99 -13.64 -6.73 3.14
CA ASN A 99 -13.68 -7.86 4.05
C ASN A 99 -14.79 -7.69 5.09
N SER A 100 -15.47 -8.78 5.40
CA SER A 100 -16.50 -8.83 6.45
C SER A 100 -15.97 -8.48 7.84
N ASN A 101 -14.66 -8.54 8.04
CA ASN A 101 -13.97 -8.27 9.30
C ASN A 101 -13.46 -6.82 9.41
N CYS A 102 -13.74 -5.98 8.43
CA CYS A 102 -13.36 -4.58 8.50
C CYS A 102 -14.24 -3.85 9.53
N ASP A 103 -13.73 -3.65 10.73
CA ASP A 103 -14.41 -2.93 11.78
C ASP A 103 -13.96 -1.46 11.80
N VAL A 104 -14.81 -0.60 11.28
CA VAL A 104 -14.54 0.85 11.22
C VAL A 104 -14.43 1.51 12.60
N ASN A 105 -14.93 0.87 13.66
CA ASN A 105 -14.86 1.42 15.01
C ASN A 105 -13.45 1.25 15.63
N LEU A 106 -12.60 0.44 15.03
CA LEU A 106 -11.22 0.27 15.46
C LEU A 106 -10.26 1.27 14.84
N TRP A 107 -10.74 2.14 13.96
CA TRP A 107 -9.89 3.11 13.29
C TRP A 107 -9.59 4.31 14.18
N GLU A 108 -8.33 4.60 14.33
CA GLU A 108 -7.85 5.75 15.07
C GLU A 108 -7.41 6.87 14.11
N GLY A 109 -7.61 8.11 14.53
CA GLY A 109 -7.17 9.30 13.79
C GLY A 109 -8.16 9.81 12.75
N ASN A 110 -7.74 10.84 12.03
CA ASN A 110 -8.58 11.59 11.09
C ASN A 110 -8.33 11.24 9.61
N THR A 111 -7.38 10.36 9.34
CA THR A 111 -7.04 9.95 7.97
C THR A 111 -7.02 8.44 7.89
N ILE A 112 -7.78 7.91 6.95
CA ILE A 112 -7.92 6.48 6.74
C ILE A 112 -7.53 6.17 5.30
N MET A 113 -6.63 5.20 5.12
CA MET A 113 -6.29 4.65 3.82
C MET A 113 -6.85 3.23 3.71
N PHE A 114 -7.72 3.03 2.73
CA PHE A 114 -8.24 1.70 2.41
C PHE A 114 -7.47 1.05 1.29
N GLN A 115 -7.43 -0.26 1.34
CA GLN A 115 -7.01 -1.07 0.23
C GLN A 115 -8.08 -2.08 -0.16
N SER A 116 -8.01 -2.53 -1.40
CA SER A 116 -8.80 -3.62 -1.92
C SER A 116 -8.07 -4.33 -3.05
N HIS A 117 -8.33 -5.60 -3.23
CA HIS A 117 -7.81 -6.40 -4.33
C HIS A 117 -8.94 -6.76 -5.29
N ILE A 118 -8.73 -6.57 -6.59
CA ILE A 118 -9.69 -6.98 -7.64
C ILE A 118 -9.67 -8.49 -7.78
N ALA A 119 -8.49 -9.10 -7.66
CA ALA A 119 -8.28 -10.53 -7.65
C ALA A 119 -7.38 -10.91 -6.48
N GLY A 120 -7.72 -11.94 -5.75
CA GLY A 120 -6.93 -12.46 -4.65
C GLY A 120 -6.39 -13.84 -4.95
N LEU A 121 -5.45 -14.29 -4.12
CA LEU A 121 -4.91 -15.66 -4.18
C LEU A 121 -5.91 -16.71 -3.70
N THR A 122 -6.96 -16.28 -3.01
CA THR A 122 -8.06 -17.12 -2.54
C THR A 122 -9.41 -16.58 -3.01
N ASN A 123 -10.41 -17.43 -3.13
CA ASN A 123 -11.76 -17.03 -3.55
C ASN A 123 -12.39 -15.98 -2.64
N ASP A 124 -11.98 -15.90 -1.38
CA ASP A 124 -12.52 -14.97 -0.39
C ASP A 124 -12.02 -13.53 -0.59
N ASN A 125 -10.91 -13.35 -1.31
CA ASN A 125 -10.30 -12.05 -1.58
C ASN A 125 -10.67 -11.45 -2.95
N ASN A 126 -11.46 -12.15 -3.75
CA ASN A 126 -11.92 -11.64 -5.04
C ASN A 126 -13.14 -10.74 -4.89
N TRP A 127 -13.26 -9.74 -5.76
CA TRP A 127 -14.49 -8.98 -5.87
C TRP A 127 -15.65 -9.88 -6.30
N ASN A 128 -16.61 -10.02 -5.41
CA ASN A 128 -17.87 -10.74 -5.62
C ASN A 128 -19.01 -9.84 -5.13
N LYS A 129 -20.25 -10.30 -5.28
CA LYS A 129 -21.43 -9.54 -4.87
C LYS A 129 -21.41 -9.23 -3.37
N GLN A 130 -20.99 -10.17 -2.53
CA GLN A 130 -20.94 -9.96 -1.08
C GLN A 130 -19.90 -8.91 -0.70
N ASN A 131 -18.71 -8.97 -1.30
CA ASN A 131 -17.63 -8.00 -1.06
C ASN A 131 -18.03 -6.59 -1.53
N TYR A 132 -18.75 -6.48 -2.65
CA TYR A 132 -19.32 -5.22 -3.09
C TYR A 132 -20.34 -4.67 -2.09
N GLU A 133 -21.24 -5.48 -1.57
CA GLU A 133 -22.24 -5.05 -0.58
C GLU A 133 -21.58 -4.64 0.75
N ASN A 134 -20.55 -5.35 1.20
CA ASN A 134 -19.75 -4.97 2.37
C ASN A 134 -19.10 -3.60 2.18
N PHE A 135 -18.42 -3.40 1.07
CA PHE A 135 -17.80 -2.14 0.71
C PHE A 135 -18.82 -0.99 0.66
N ARG A 136 -19.95 -1.21 0.00
CA ARG A 136 -21.03 -0.23 -0.09
C ARG A 136 -21.57 0.14 1.29
N ASN A 137 -21.80 -0.83 2.16
CA ASN A 137 -22.33 -0.60 3.49
C ASN A 137 -21.35 0.18 4.37
N ILE A 138 -20.06 -0.10 4.29
CA ILE A 138 -19.02 0.67 4.98
C ILE A 138 -19.01 2.13 4.49
N LEU A 139 -19.07 2.36 3.19
CA LEU A 139 -19.11 3.72 2.64
C LEU A 139 -20.37 4.48 3.07
N LEU A 140 -21.53 3.83 3.11
CA LEU A 140 -22.76 4.42 3.61
C LEU A 140 -22.66 4.77 5.09
N PHE A 141 -22.17 3.85 5.92
CA PHE A 141 -21.94 4.08 7.34
C PHE A 141 -21.02 5.31 7.56
N LEU A 142 -19.91 5.37 6.83
CA LEU A 142 -18.97 6.50 6.92
C LEU A 142 -19.65 7.83 6.52
N LYS A 143 -20.41 7.81 5.42
CA LYS A 143 -21.13 9.00 4.94
C LYS A 143 -22.19 9.50 5.94
N GLU A 144 -22.85 8.60 6.64
CA GLU A 144 -23.90 8.94 7.60
C GLU A 144 -23.35 9.46 8.93
N ASN A 145 -22.16 8.98 9.34
CA ASN A 145 -21.61 9.27 10.65
C ASN A 145 -20.45 10.28 10.66
N TYR A 146 -19.87 10.59 9.48
CA TYR A 146 -18.71 11.47 9.39
C TYR A 146 -18.81 12.45 8.22
N THR A 147 -18.15 13.59 8.35
CA THR A 147 -17.88 14.48 7.22
C THR A 147 -16.66 13.97 6.46
N LEU A 148 -16.88 13.39 5.29
CA LEU A 148 -15.81 12.79 4.49
C LEU A 148 -15.14 13.81 3.57
N ASN A 149 -13.82 13.79 3.55
CA ASN A 149 -13.01 14.55 2.62
C ASN A 149 -12.02 13.62 1.92
N PHE A 150 -12.33 13.26 0.68
CA PHE A 150 -11.46 12.39 -0.12
C PHE A 150 -10.25 13.18 -0.63
N LYS A 151 -9.06 12.70 -0.31
CA LYS A 151 -7.78 13.28 -0.70
C LYS A 151 -6.91 12.30 -1.45
N LEU A 152 -6.11 12.80 -2.38
CA LEU A 152 -4.97 12.06 -2.93
C LEU A 152 -3.85 12.07 -1.90
N LEU A 153 -3.05 10.99 -1.83
CA LEU A 153 -1.96 10.92 -0.85
C LEU A 153 -0.93 12.04 -1.01
N LYS A 154 -0.68 12.48 -2.25
CA LYS A 154 0.18 13.64 -2.53
C LYS A 154 -0.32 14.97 -1.96
N GLU A 155 -1.61 15.08 -1.63
CA GLU A 155 -2.19 16.28 -1.02
C GLU A 155 -2.04 16.28 0.51
N LEU A 156 -1.54 15.18 1.05
CA LEU A 156 -1.29 14.97 2.47
C LEU A 156 0.21 14.92 2.81
N THR A 157 1.08 15.04 1.81
CA THR A 157 2.55 15.07 1.95
C THR A 157 3.10 16.47 2.19
#